data_9befab6aab442ebdc934571c9dfcb032
#
_entry.id   9befab6aab442ebdc934571c9dfcb032
#
_cell.length_a   1.000
_cell.length_b   1.000
_cell.length_c   1.000
_cell.angle_alpha   90.00
_cell.angle_beta   90.00
_cell.angle_gamma   90.00
#
_symmetry.space_group_name_H-M   'P 1'
#
loop_
_entity.id
_entity.type
_entity.pdbx_description
1 polymer ?
#
loop_
_entity_poly.entity_id
_entity_poly.type
_entity_poly.pdbx_seq_one_letter_code
_entity_poly.pdbx_strand_id
1 'polypeptide(L)'
;MTMKFKAGLGALLAIAVLTIAPVAGAADVTGTWIMAVETGAGSGSPTFILVQKGEALSGSYKGQLGEAQVTGTVKGDDVTIEYTVGGQGGQSLAVKYSGKTDGKTMSGKVSLGQLGEGTFTGTKQ
;
A
#
# COMPACT_ATOMS: atom_id res chain seq x y z
N MET A 1 3.86 -41.50 -37.81
CA MET A 1 3.83 -41.05 -37.59
C MET A 1 3.51 -40.12 -36.93
N THR A 2 3.49 -39.92 -36.76
CA THR A 2 3.26 -39.20 -36.33
C THR A 2 3.04 -38.38 -35.40
N MET A 3 2.98 -38.41 -35.33
CA MET A 3 2.71 -37.79 -34.68
C MET A 3 2.91 -37.00 -33.90
N LYS A 4 2.93 -37.04 -33.93
CA LYS A 4 3.02 -36.37 -33.33
C LYS A 4 3.10 -35.45 -32.82
N PHE A 5 2.99 -35.32 -33.07
CA PHE A 5 2.97 -34.44 -32.76
C PHE A 5 2.71 -33.78 -31.99
N LYS A 6 2.48 -34.24 -31.97
CA LYS A 6 2.05 -33.69 -31.45
C LYS A 6 2.06 -32.99 -30.66
N ALA A 7 2.27 -33.14 -30.70
CA ALA A 7 2.17 -32.60 -30.04
C ALA A 7 2.20 -31.84 -29.44
N GLY A 8 2.27 -31.88 -29.45
CA GLY A 8 2.31 -31.23 -28.94
C GLY A 8 1.98 -30.39 -28.49
N LEU A 9 1.79 -30.39 -28.74
CA LEU A 9 1.38 -29.68 -28.43
C LEU A 9 1.25 -29.04 -27.59
N GLY A 10 1.27 -29.26 -27.45
CA GLY A 10 1.10 -28.78 -26.81
C GLY A 10 1.11 -28.10 -26.07
N ALA A 11 1.31 -28.22 -26.13
CA ALA A 11 1.21 -27.70 -25.51
C ALA A 11 1.16 -26.78 -25.01
N LEU A 12 1.15 -26.65 -25.23
CA LEU A 12 0.98 -25.94 -24.96
C LEU A 12 0.86 -25.13 -24.27
N LEU A 13 0.77 -25.21 -24.35
CA LEU A 13 0.46 -24.55 -23.95
C LEU A 13 0.54 -23.95 -23.07
N ALA A 14 0.61 -24.30 -22.96
CA ALA A 14 0.48 -23.90 -22.24
C ALA A 14 0.71 -23.17 -21.64
N ILE A 15 0.98 -23.25 -21.71
CA ILE A 15 1.05 -22.54 -21.24
C ILE A 15 0.89 -21.54 -20.79
N ALA A 16 0.83 -21.36 -21.01
CA ALA A 16 0.54 -20.46 -20.77
C ALA A 16 0.11 -20.00 -19.77
N VAL A 17 -0.20 -20.24 -19.65
CA VAL A 17 -0.86 -20.01 -18.89
C VAL A 17 -0.59 -19.64 -17.80
N LEU A 18 -0.44 -19.94 -17.42
CA LEU A 18 -0.30 -19.82 -16.43
C LEU A 18 0.32 -18.71 -15.97
N THR A 19 0.75 -18.46 -16.31
CA THR A 19 1.32 -17.30 -16.17
C THR A 19 0.57 -16.31 -15.52
N ILE A 20 -0.54 -16.44 -15.61
CA ILE A 20 -1.40 -15.59 -15.05
C ILE A 20 -1.20 -15.40 -13.65
N ALA A 21 -0.84 -16.39 -13.09
CA ALA A 21 -0.69 -16.43 -11.70
C ALA A 21 0.05 -15.28 -11.11
N PRO A 22 0.99 -14.80 -11.73
CA PRO A 22 1.76 -13.75 -11.16
C PRO A 22 0.97 -12.59 -10.71
N VAL A 23 -0.04 -12.40 -11.34
CA VAL A 23 -0.82 -11.29 -11.03
C VAL A 23 -1.33 -11.28 -9.65
N ALA A 24 -1.48 -12.43 -9.11
CA ALA A 24 -2.05 -12.55 -7.80
C ALA A 24 -1.15 -12.07 -6.71
N GLY A 25 0.05 -11.73 -7.02
CA GLY A 25 0.99 -11.44 -5.98
C GLY A 25 0.81 -10.15 -5.23
N ALA A 26 0.17 -9.17 -5.78
CA ALA A 26 0.09 -7.88 -5.14
C ALA A 26 -1.31 -7.57 -4.69
N ALA A 27 -1.45 -7.04 -3.48
CA ALA A 27 -2.73 -6.56 -3.02
C ALA A 27 -3.09 -5.28 -3.76
N ASP A 28 -4.37 -5.02 -3.90
CA ASP A 28 -4.83 -3.80 -4.54
C ASP A 28 -5.38 -2.90 -3.45
N VAL A 29 -4.69 -1.79 -3.21
CA VAL A 29 -5.08 -0.85 -2.18
C VAL A 29 -5.68 0.43 -2.73
N THR A 30 -6.01 0.46 -4.02
CA THR A 30 -6.67 1.64 -4.57
C THR A 30 -8.02 1.83 -3.88
N GLY A 31 -8.26 3.04 -3.41
CA GLY A 31 -9.53 3.37 -2.76
C GLY A 31 -9.35 4.32 -1.59
N THR A 32 -10.43 4.49 -0.84
CA THR A 32 -10.44 5.36 0.33
C THR A 32 -10.23 4.49 1.56
N TRP A 33 -9.35 4.95 2.43
CA TRP A 33 -8.98 4.22 3.64
C TRP A 33 -9.16 5.09 4.86
N ILE A 34 -9.68 4.51 5.91
CA ILE A 34 -9.71 5.16 7.22
C ILE A 34 -8.68 4.44 8.07
N MET A 35 -7.73 5.18 8.59
CA MET A 35 -6.70 4.62 9.44
C MET A 35 -6.99 4.95 10.89
N ALA A 36 -6.62 4.07 11.79
CA ALA A 36 -6.62 4.34 13.20
C ALA A 36 -5.16 4.33 13.62
N VAL A 37 -4.68 5.45 14.10
CA VAL A 37 -3.28 5.65 14.43
C VAL A 37 -3.16 5.91 15.92
N GLU A 38 -2.24 5.20 16.58
CA GLU A 38 -1.97 5.40 17.99
C GLU A 38 -0.50 5.59 18.21
N THR A 39 -0.14 6.68 18.86
CA THR A 39 1.26 6.99 19.13
C THR A 39 1.39 7.54 20.54
N GLY A 40 2.61 7.72 21.00
CA GLY A 40 2.82 8.37 22.27
C GLY A 40 2.35 9.81 22.31
N ALA A 41 2.17 10.43 21.15
CA ALA A 41 1.69 11.81 21.06
C ALA A 41 0.16 11.89 20.96
N GLY A 42 -0.51 10.74 20.92
CA GLY A 42 -1.97 10.73 20.84
C GLY A 42 -2.47 9.81 19.75
N SER A 43 -3.78 9.85 19.49
CA SER A 43 -4.39 9.02 18.49
C SER A 43 -5.15 9.87 17.48
N GLY A 44 -5.43 9.28 16.32
CA GLY A 44 -6.18 9.97 15.28
C GLY A 44 -6.72 8.99 14.26
N SER A 45 -7.57 9.50 13.38
CA SER A 45 -8.22 8.68 12.36
C SER A 45 -8.13 9.36 11.01
N PRO A 46 -6.94 9.44 10.42
CA PRO A 46 -6.81 10.13 9.13
C PRO A 46 -7.44 9.32 8.01
N THR A 47 -7.82 10.03 6.95
CA THR A 47 -8.37 9.44 5.75
C THR A 47 -7.33 9.50 4.66
N PHE A 48 -7.13 8.39 3.98
CA PHE A 48 -6.22 8.32 2.83
C PHE A 48 -7.01 7.96 1.60
N ILE A 49 -6.69 8.62 0.50
CA ILE A 49 -7.21 8.21 -0.80
C ILE A 49 -6.00 7.74 -1.57
N LEU A 50 -5.99 6.46 -1.90
CA LEU A 50 -4.82 5.82 -2.50
C LEU A 50 -5.10 5.34 -3.90
N VAL A 51 -4.10 5.47 -4.76
CA VAL A 51 -4.14 4.97 -6.12
C VAL A 51 -2.87 4.13 -6.31
N GLN A 52 -3.05 2.90 -6.74
CA GLN A 52 -1.95 1.98 -6.95
C GLN A 52 -1.75 1.74 -8.44
N LYS A 53 -0.50 1.84 -8.88
CA LYS A 53 -0.13 1.52 -10.24
C LYS A 53 1.07 0.60 -10.17
N GLY A 54 0.84 -0.69 -10.41
CA GLY A 54 1.89 -1.67 -10.20
C GLY A 54 2.25 -1.72 -8.74
N GLU A 55 3.49 -1.43 -8.41
CA GLU A 55 3.94 -1.37 -7.03
C GLU A 55 3.95 0.04 -6.46
N ALA A 56 3.65 1.04 -7.27
CA ALA A 56 3.72 2.42 -6.82
C ALA A 56 2.40 2.90 -6.26
N LEU A 57 2.46 3.61 -5.15
CA LEU A 57 1.29 4.24 -4.54
C LEU A 57 1.39 5.74 -4.63
N SER A 58 0.25 6.36 -4.83
CA SER A 58 0.15 7.81 -4.73
C SER A 58 -1.22 8.12 -4.16
N GLY A 59 -1.43 9.36 -3.77
CA GLY A 59 -2.73 9.75 -3.26
C GLY A 59 -2.65 10.93 -2.33
N SER A 60 -3.59 11.01 -1.40
CA SER A 60 -3.68 12.13 -0.49
C SER A 60 -3.98 11.66 0.93
N TYR A 61 -3.54 12.47 1.87
CA TYR A 61 -3.77 12.29 3.29
C TYR A 61 -4.57 13.48 3.79
N LYS A 62 -5.49 13.20 4.69
CA LYS A 62 -6.26 14.25 5.32
C LYS A 62 -6.53 13.83 6.76
N GLY A 63 -6.08 14.63 7.70
CA GLY A 63 -6.23 14.29 9.11
C GLY A 63 -5.92 15.46 10.00
N GLN A 64 -5.64 15.17 11.27
CA GLN A 64 -5.41 16.21 12.25
C GLN A 64 -4.18 17.05 11.95
N LEU A 65 -3.22 16.48 11.26
CA LEU A 65 -1.99 17.18 10.94
C LEU A 65 -2.11 18.01 9.66
N GLY A 66 -3.27 18.00 9.01
CA GLY A 66 -3.50 18.76 7.79
C GLY A 66 -3.72 17.84 6.62
N GLU A 67 -3.28 18.28 5.45
CA GLU A 67 -3.42 17.53 4.20
C GLU A 67 -2.07 17.44 3.53
N ALA A 68 -1.84 16.36 2.82
CA ALA A 68 -0.57 16.15 2.14
C ALA A 68 -0.73 15.19 0.98
N GLN A 69 0.22 15.26 0.06
CA GLN A 69 0.34 14.27 -1.00
C GLN A 69 1.07 13.05 -0.43
N VAL A 70 0.63 11.89 -0.85
CA VAL A 70 1.13 10.63 -0.33
C VAL A 70 1.83 9.86 -1.43
N THR A 71 2.94 9.24 -1.11
CA THR A 71 3.61 8.30 -2.00
C THR A 71 3.91 7.03 -1.22
N GLY A 72 4.18 5.96 -1.93
CA GLY A 72 4.52 4.72 -1.27
C GLY A 72 4.67 3.57 -2.23
N THR A 73 4.70 2.37 -1.67
CA THR A 73 4.84 1.15 -2.47
C THR A 73 4.02 0.02 -1.86
N VAL A 74 3.63 -0.92 -2.73
CA VAL A 74 3.04 -2.19 -2.31
C VAL A 74 3.84 -3.28 -3.00
N LYS A 75 4.44 -4.17 -2.23
CA LYS A 75 5.19 -5.29 -2.78
C LYS A 75 4.67 -6.56 -2.13
N GLY A 76 3.92 -7.34 -2.91
CA GLY A 76 3.24 -8.46 -2.32
C GLY A 76 2.20 -7.94 -1.35
N ASP A 77 2.36 -8.27 -0.07
CA ASP A 77 1.49 -7.75 0.97
C ASP A 77 2.18 -6.71 1.85
N ASP A 78 3.39 -6.28 1.50
CA ASP A 78 4.09 -5.24 2.24
C ASP A 78 3.69 -3.88 1.69
N VAL A 79 3.27 -3.00 2.58
CA VAL A 79 2.85 -1.66 2.18
C VAL A 79 3.67 -0.62 2.92
N THR A 80 4.07 0.42 2.20
CA THR A 80 4.78 1.56 2.79
C THR A 80 4.09 2.82 2.27
N ILE A 81 3.80 3.75 3.17
CA ILE A 81 3.14 5.02 2.82
C ILE A 81 3.92 6.13 3.47
N GLU A 82 4.22 7.18 2.72
CA GLU A 82 5.01 8.30 3.23
C GLU A 82 4.38 9.62 2.84
N TYR A 83 4.46 10.59 3.73
CA TYR A 83 4.05 11.95 3.41
C TYR A 83 4.72 12.91 4.40
N THR A 84 4.66 14.19 4.08
CA THR A 84 5.20 15.24 4.93
C THR A 84 4.09 16.25 5.16
N VAL A 85 3.89 16.64 6.39
CA VAL A 85 2.87 17.60 6.77
C VAL A 85 3.51 18.76 7.52
N GLY A 86 2.75 19.82 7.65
CA GLY A 86 3.20 20.99 8.38
C GLY A 86 3.96 21.93 7.48
N GLY A 87 5.04 22.48 8.00
CA GLY A 87 5.80 23.43 7.24
C GLY A 87 5.45 24.88 7.57
N GLN A 88 4.34 25.11 8.23
CA GLN A 88 4.00 26.42 8.67
C GLN A 88 4.88 26.73 9.87
N GLY A 89 5.47 27.88 9.88
CA GLY A 89 6.38 28.22 10.94
C GLY A 89 7.73 27.54 10.80
N GLY A 90 7.98 26.95 9.64
CA GLY A 90 9.29 26.41 9.36
C GLY A 90 9.55 24.99 9.75
N GLN A 91 8.57 24.32 10.32
CA GLN A 91 8.76 22.94 10.73
C GLN A 91 7.86 22.03 9.92
N SER A 92 8.43 20.95 9.43
CA SER A 92 7.65 19.92 8.75
C SER A 92 7.88 18.60 9.44
N LEU A 93 6.91 17.70 9.27
CA LEU A 93 6.95 16.40 9.91
C LEU A 93 6.86 15.34 8.82
N ALA A 94 7.88 14.50 8.75
CA ALA A 94 7.88 13.38 7.83
C ALA A 94 7.25 12.19 8.51
N VAL A 95 6.27 11.58 7.86
CA VAL A 95 5.51 10.47 8.42
C VAL A 95 5.66 9.27 7.50
N LYS A 96 5.88 8.11 8.08
CA LYS A 96 6.05 6.88 7.31
C LYS A 96 5.28 5.75 7.97
N TYR A 97 4.46 5.09 7.19
CA TYR A 97 3.71 3.91 7.62
C TYR A 97 4.34 2.69 6.96
N SER A 98 4.53 1.64 7.72
CA SER A 98 5.10 0.39 7.19
C SER A 98 4.33 -0.77 7.78
N GLY A 99 3.78 -1.62 6.95
CA GLY A 99 3.01 -2.73 7.46
C GLY A 99 2.61 -3.71 6.39
N LYS A 100 1.54 -4.42 6.68
CA LYS A 100 1.01 -5.44 5.79
C LYS A 100 -0.41 -5.11 5.41
N THR A 101 -0.82 -5.56 4.24
CA THR A 101 -2.17 -5.34 3.76
C THR A 101 -2.66 -6.57 3.00
N ASP A 102 -3.97 -6.79 3.07
CA ASP A 102 -4.61 -7.82 2.26
C ASP A 102 -5.52 -7.18 1.20
N GLY A 103 -5.42 -5.86 1.02
CA GLY A 103 -6.26 -5.14 0.07
C GLY A 103 -7.52 -4.56 0.68
N LYS A 104 -7.92 -5.02 1.84
CA LYS A 104 -9.11 -4.53 2.54
C LYS A 104 -8.77 -3.95 3.89
N THR A 105 -7.73 -4.45 4.51
CA THR A 105 -7.23 -3.95 5.79
C THR A 105 -5.74 -3.80 5.68
N MET A 106 -5.16 -3.04 6.58
CA MET A 106 -3.72 -2.98 6.72
C MET A 106 -3.37 -2.63 8.15
N SER A 107 -2.17 -3.02 8.56
CA SER A 107 -1.71 -2.72 9.91
C SER A 107 -0.20 -2.72 9.94
N GLY A 108 0.36 -2.06 10.92
CA GLY A 108 1.80 -2.01 11.08
C GLY A 108 2.22 -0.89 11.99
N LYS A 109 3.35 -0.29 11.65
CA LYS A 109 3.94 0.75 12.46
C LYS A 109 3.97 2.07 11.71
N VAL A 110 3.89 3.14 12.46
CA VAL A 110 3.98 4.48 11.92
C VAL A 110 5.09 5.21 12.64
N SER A 111 5.88 5.96 11.87
CA SER A 111 6.95 6.80 12.41
C SER A 111 6.56 8.24 12.13
N LEU A 112 6.57 9.05 13.16
CA LEU A 112 6.17 10.45 13.05
C LEU A 112 7.37 11.37 13.23
N GLY A 113 8.51 10.95 12.72
CA GLY A 113 9.71 11.76 12.82
C GLY A 113 10.05 12.04 14.28
N GLN A 114 10.14 13.30 14.63
CA GLN A 114 10.52 13.70 15.97
C GLN A 114 9.47 13.40 17.02
N LEU A 115 8.23 13.18 16.62
CA LEU A 115 7.17 12.89 17.56
C LEU A 115 7.14 11.44 18.02
N GLY A 116 8.01 10.60 17.45
CA GLY A 116 8.11 9.22 17.89
C GLY A 116 7.40 8.25 16.98
N GLU A 117 7.08 7.10 17.52
CA GLU A 117 6.52 6.00 16.74
C GLU A 117 5.24 5.50 17.36
N GLY A 118 4.48 4.80 16.56
CA GLY A 118 3.26 4.20 17.04
C GLY A 118 2.82 3.07 16.12
N THR A 119 1.54 2.76 16.17
CA THR A 119 0.97 1.69 15.35
C THR A 119 -0.23 2.23 14.59
N PHE A 120 -0.59 1.53 13.53
CA PHE A 120 -1.77 1.89 12.77
C PHE A 120 -2.51 0.66 12.32
N THR A 121 -3.81 0.82 12.14
CA THR A 121 -4.64 -0.15 11.43
C THR A 121 -5.47 0.65 10.43
N GLY A 122 -5.83 0.03 9.34
CA GLY A 122 -6.60 0.70 8.30
C GLY A 122 -7.67 -0.20 7.76
N THR A 123 -8.76 0.42 7.32
CA THR A 123 -9.87 -0.30 6.72
C THR A 123 -10.28 0.43 5.45
N LYS A 124 -10.42 -0.32 4.38
CA LYS A 124 -10.83 0.25 3.10
C LYS A 124 -12.34 0.44 3.11
N GLN A 125 -12.74 1.58 2.65
CA GLN A 125 -14.17 1.93 2.59
C GLN A 125 -14.86 1.44 1.34
#